data_01e168b1568e262d0045f9763af0ecf0
#
_entry.id   01e168b1568e262d0045f9763af0ecf0
#
_cell.length_a   1.000
_cell.length_b   1.000
_cell.length_c   1.000
_cell.angle_alpha   90.00
_cell.angle_beta   90.00
_cell.angle_gamma   90.00
#
_symmetry.space_group_name_H-M   'P 1'
#
loop_
_entity.id
_entity.type
_entity.pdbx_description
1 polymer ?
#
loop_
_entity_poly.entity_id
_entity_poly.type
_entity_poly.pdbx_seq_one_letter_code
_entity_poly.pdbx_strand_id
1 'polypeptide(L)'
;MKLSQYNYSFSPNMLAKYPAENRDESRLMVIDRASGKIEHSVFKNVIDYFDEGDVLTFNDTKVFPARLYGNKEKTGAEIEIFLLRELNRDLRLWDVLVDPARKIRIGNKLYFGDDDLLVAEVIDNTTSRGRTLRFLFDGDYDEFKATLYKMGEPPLPKWIRSKVEPIDDERYQTIFARHEGAVAAPTAGLHFSKHLMKRLEIKGVDMAFLTLHVGLGNFRTVDVEDLTKHKMDSEQMFVDTPCC
;
A
#
# COMPACT_ATOMS: atom_id res chain seq x y z
N MET A 1 27.60 4.75 3.14
CA MET A 1 26.56 5.72 2.73
C MET A 1 25.78 6.11 3.96
N LYS A 2 25.62 7.41 4.24
CA LYS A 2 24.98 7.91 5.47
C LYS A 2 23.61 8.47 5.17
N LEU A 3 22.63 8.23 6.06
CA LEU A 3 21.27 8.74 5.94
C LEU A 3 21.24 10.27 5.86
N SER A 4 22.08 10.94 6.66
CA SER A 4 22.20 12.41 6.68
C SER A 4 22.59 13.04 5.33
N GLN A 5 23.21 12.28 4.42
CA GLN A 5 23.55 12.75 3.06
C GLN A 5 22.31 12.93 2.16
N TYR A 6 21.17 12.37 2.54
CA TYR A 6 19.88 12.45 1.83
C TYR A 6 18.90 13.44 2.48
N ASN A 7 19.35 14.14 3.53
CA ASN A 7 18.50 15.10 4.21
C ASN A 7 18.39 16.39 3.37
N TYR A 8 17.17 16.83 3.10
CA TYR A 8 16.89 18.07 2.40
C TYR A 8 15.60 18.71 2.95
N SER A 9 15.46 20.02 2.78
CA SER A 9 14.26 20.73 3.18
C SER A 9 13.15 20.49 2.19
N PHE A 10 12.02 20.01 2.67
CA PHE A 10 10.82 19.77 1.89
C PHE A 10 9.65 20.57 2.46
N SER A 11 9.08 21.46 1.66
CA SER A 11 7.90 22.23 2.09
C SER A 11 6.63 21.41 1.91
N PRO A 12 5.75 21.32 2.93
CA PRO A 12 4.45 20.65 2.82
C PRO A 12 3.59 21.17 1.65
N ASN A 13 3.79 22.42 1.22
CA ASN A 13 3.09 23.01 0.08
C ASN A 13 3.49 22.41 -1.28
N MET A 14 4.60 21.66 -1.32
CA MET A 14 5.03 20.94 -2.53
C MET A 14 4.31 19.60 -2.70
N LEU A 15 3.56 19.14 -1.70
CA LEU A 15 2.74 17.93 -1.78
C LEU A 15 1.40 18.23 -2.44
N ALA A 16 1.12 17.55 -3.54
CA ALA A 16 -0.21 17.54 -4.12
C ALA A 16 -1.18 16.78 -3.19
N LYS A 17 -2.31 17.39 -2.84
CA LYS A 17 -3.35 16.77 -2.02
C LYS A 17 -4.22 15.80 -2.83
N TYR A 18 -4.31 16.00 -4.12
CA TYR A 18 -5.10 15.20 -5.07
C TYR A 18 -4.22 14.80 -6.26
N PRO A 19 -4.46 13.62 -6.85
CA PRO A 19 -3.79 13.23 -8.08
C PRO A 19 -4.28 14.09 -9.25
N ALA A 20 -3.55 14.06 -10.37
CA ALA A 20 -4.01 14.63 -11.63
C ALA A 20 -5.34 13.97 -12.05
N GLU A 21 -6.21 14.70 -12.78
CA GLU A 21 -7.51 14.19 -13.23
C GLU A 21 -7.35 12.88 -14.01
N ASN A 22 -6.49 12.88 -15.01
CA ASN A 22 -6.10 11.68 -15.72
C ASN A 22 -4.77 11.12 -15.16
N ARG A 23 -4.66 9.77 -15.03
CA ARG A 23 -3.50 9.13 -14.41
C ARG A 23 -2.19 9.47 -15.12
N ASP A 24 -2.21 9.52 -16.45
CA ASP A 24 -1.04 9.75 -17.30
C ASP A 24 -0.74 11.24 -17.58
N GLU A 25 -1.47 12.15 -16.94
CA GLU A 25 -1.21 13.59 -16.98
C GLU A 25 -0.36 14.11 -15.81
N SER A 26 0.11 13.23 -14.95
CA SER A 26 1.08 13.57 -13.91
C SER A 26 2.39 14.05 -14.55
N ARG A 27 3.11 14.91 -13.81
CA ARG A 27 4.43 15.38 -14.24
C ARG A 27 5.42 14.24 -14.30
N LEU A 28 6.26 14.23 -15.33
CA LEU A 28 7.37 13.30 -15.51
C LEU A 28 8.70 14.06 -15.43
N MET A 29 9.62 13.54 -14.63
CA MET A 29 11.03 13.96 -14.64
C MET A 29 11.85 12.83 -15.25
N VAL A 30 12.61 13.14 -16.30
CA VAL A 30 13.52 12.22 -16.96
C VAL A 30 14.94 12.65 -16.64
N ILE A 31 15.73 11.72 -16.15
CA ILE A 31 17.13 11.93 -15.74
C ILE A 31 18.03 11.02 -16.56
N ASP A 32 18.88 11.61 -17.41
CA ASP A 32 19.94 10.88 -18.07
C ASP A 32 21.14 10.74 -17.12
N ARG A 33 21.43 9.51 -16.71
CA ARG A 33 22.46 9.23 -15.71
C ARG A 33 23.89 9.48 -16.21
N ALA A 34 24.11 9.38 -17.51
CA ALA A 34 25.44 9.54 -18.10
C ALA A 34 25.84 11.03 -18.19
N SER A 35 24.91 11.86 -18.67
CA SER A 35 25.13 13.31 -18.82
C SER A 35 24.70 14.14 -17.61
N GLY A 36 23.88 13.60 -16.71
CA GLY A 36 23.24 14.33 -15.62
C GLY A 36 22.12 15.26 -16.09
N LYS A 37 21.72 15.20 -17.37
CA LYS A 37 20.66 16.04 -17.94
C LYS A 37 19.31 15.68 -17.30
N ILE A 38 18.55 16.72 -16.94
CA ILE A 38 17.19 16.59 -16.40
C ILE A 38 16.22 17.24 -17.37
N GLU A 39 15.18 16.52 -17.74
CA GLU A 39 14.09 17.00 -18.57
C GLU A 39 12.76 16.87 -17.82
N HIS A 40 11.87 17.82 -18.04
CA HIS A 40 10.52 17.79 -17.47
C HIS A 40 9.49 17.59 -18.56
N SER A 41 8.56 16.66 -18.34
CA SER A 41 7.53 16.27 -19.29
C SER A 41 6.23 15.92 -18.55
N VAL A 42 5.31 15.28 -19.24
CA VAL A 42 4.07 14.69 -18.73
C VAL A 42 4.14 13.17 -18.91
N PHE A 43 3.62 12.40 -17.99
CA PHE A 43 3.81 10.95 -17.95
C PHE A 43 3.34 10.23 -19.23
N LYS A 44 2.28 10.71 -19.89
CA LYS A 44 1.83 10.15 -21.18
C LYS A 44 2.90 10.11 -22.28
N ASN A 45 3.96 10.92 -22.16
CA ASN A 45 5.09 10.95 -23.07
C ASN A 45 6.17 9.93 -22.70
N VAL A 46 5.98 9.14 -21.66
CA VAL A 46 6.92 8.05 -21.28
C VAL A 46 7.14 7.07 -22.45
N ILE A 47 6.14 6.94 -23.32
CA ILE A 47 6.22 6.11 -24.54
C ILE A 47 7.38 6.49 -25.47
N ASP A 48 7.87 7.73 -25.42
CA ASP A 48 8.96 8.22 -26.26
C ASP A 48 10.32 7.62 -25.85
N TYR A 49 10.39 6.97 -24.69
CA TYR A 49 11.58 6.35 -24.12
C TYR A 49 11.62 4.82 -24.30
N PHE A 50 10.67 4.25 -25.02
CA PHE A 50 10.61 2.81 -25.31
C PHE A 50 10.60 2.56 -26.80
N ASP A 51 11.22 1.48 -27.23
CA ASP A 51 11.26 1.03 -28.61
C ASP A 51 10.50 -0.32 -28.78
N GLU A 52 10.23 -0.71 -30.04
CA GLU A 52 9.70 -2.02 -30.37
C GLU A 52 10.62 -3.13 -29.83
N GLY A 53 10.05 -4.11 -29.13
CA GLY A 53 10.78 -5.20 -28.49
C GLY A 53 11.24 -4.93 -27.06
N ASP A 54 11.03 -3.71 -26.53
CA ASP A 54 11.21 -3.47 -25.10
C ASP A 54 10.14 -4.20 -24.29
N VAL A 55 10.47 -4.57 -23.04
CA VAL A 55 9.55 -5.23 -22.12
C VAL A 55 9.33 -4.37 -20.87
N LEU A 56 8.07 -4.02 -20.61
CA LEU A 56 7.65 -3.37 -19.36
C LEU A 56 7.11 -4.41 -18.36
N THR A 57 7.74 -4.50 -17.19
CA THR A 57 7.28 -5.38 -16.12
C THR A 57 6.43 -4.61 -15.12
N PHE A 58 5.21 -5.08 -14.89
CA PHE A 58 4.23 -4.48 -13.99
C PHE A 58 3.98 -5.36 -12.77
N ASN A 59 3.68 -4.70 -11.64
CA ASN A 59 3.21 -5.35 -10.43
C ASN A 59 1.68 -5.31 -10.40
N ASP A 60 1.03 -6.45 -10.56
CA ASP A 60 -0.44 -6.58 -10.61
C ASP A 60 -1.09 -6.85 -9.25
N THR A 61 -0.35 -6.61 -8.17
CA THR A 61 -0.93 -6.70 -6.83
C THR A 61 -2.10 -5.77 -6.65
N LYS A 62 -3.10 -6.22 -5.89
CA LYS A 62 -4.29 -5.45 -5.54
C LYS A 62 -4.24 -5.06 -4.07
N VAL A 63 -4.45 -3.78 -3.79
CA VAL A 63 -4.56 -3.25 -2.44
C VAL A 63 -5.93 -3.58 -1.87
N PHE A 64 -5.98 -3.99 -0.60
CA PHE A 64 -7.24 -4.17 0.11
C PHE A 64 -7.45 -3.05 1.15
N PRO A 65 -8.70 -2.82 1.62
CA PRO A 65 -9.00 -1.77 2.60
C PRO A 65 -8.43 -2.15 3.97
N ALA A 66 -7.18 -1.74 4.22
CA ALA A 66 -6.37 -2.23 5.32
C ALA A 66 -6.52 -1.42 6.62
N ARG A 67 -7.12 -0.24 6.59
CA ARG A 67 -7.23 0.65 7.75
C ARG A 67 -8.62 0.59 8.35
N LEU A 68 -8.71 0.26 9.65
CA LEU A 68 -9.96 0.24 10.40
C LEU A 68 -9.86 1.14 11.63
N TYR A 69 -10.96 1.79 11.93
CA TYR A 69 -11.14 2.58 13.14
C TYR A 69 -12.15 1.91 14.05
N GLY A 70 -11.88 1.94 15.34
CA GLY A 70 -12.73 1.31 16.33
C GLY A 70 -12.47 1.84 17.74
N ASN A 71 -12.98 1.11 18.73
CA ASN A 71 -12.91 1.51 20.12
C ASN A 71 -12.37 0.37 20.97
N LYS A 72 -11.60 0.74 21.98
CA LYS A 72 -11.09 -0.21 22.97
C LYS A 72 -12.18 -0.52 24.02
N GLU A 73 -12.33 -1.81 24.34
CA GLU A 73 -13.16 -2.28 25.46
C GLU A 73 -12.91 -1.46 26.74
N LYS A 74 -13.94 -1.30 27.55
CA LYS A 74 -13.95 -0.65 28.87
C LYS A 74 -13.71 0.87 28.87
N THR A 75 -12.92 1.41 27.98
CA THR A 75 -12.56 2.82 27.98
C THR A 75 -13.22 3.63 26.88
N GLY A 76 -13.75 2.96 25.83
CA GLY A 76 -14.26 3.61 24.64
C GLY A 76 -13.20 4.42 23.87
N ALA A 77 -11.91 4.26 24.21
CA ALA A 77 -10.85 5.04 23.57
C ALA A 77 -10.76 4.66 22.09
N GLU A 78 -10.77 5.66 21.24
CA GLU A 78 -10.57 5.47 19.81
C GLU A 78 -9.22 4.80 19.51
N ILE A 79 -9.24 3.85 18.59
CA ILE A 79 -8.08 3.13 18.12
C ILE A 79 -8.11 3.02 16.60
N GLU A 80 -6.92 2.94 16.00
CA GLU A 80 -6.73 2.56 14.60
C GLU A 80 -5.98 1.24 14.55
N ILE A 81 -6.42 0.34 13.70
CA ILE A 81 -5.63 -0.81 13.29
C ILE A 81 -5.32 -0.72 11.80
N PHE A 82 -4.16 -1.22 11.43
CA PHE A 82 -3.73 -1.31 10.06
C PHE A 82 -3.37 -2.77 9.78
N LEU A 83 -4.21 -3.44 9.00
CA LEU A 83 -4.02 -4.84 8.61
C LEU A 83 -2.76 -4.96 7.75
N LEU A 84 -1.93 -5.95 8.03
CA LEU A 84 -0.71 -6.20 7.26
C LEU A 84 -0.84 -7.47 6.42
N ARG A 85 -1.15 -8.57 7.07
CA ARG A 85 -1.35 -9.88 6.42
C ARG A 85 -2.18 -10.80 7.28
N GLU A 86 -2.88 -11.71 6.64
CA GLU A 86 -3.52 -12.82 7.30
C GLU A 86 -2.49 -13.91 7.65
N LEU A 87 -2.46 -14.31 8.92
CA LEU A 87 -1.56 -15.36 9.42
C LEU A 87 -2.20 -16.73 9.39
N ASN A 88 -3.50 -16.79 9.67
CA ASN A 88 -4.27 -18.03 9.67
C ASN A 88 -5.74 -17.74 9.37
N ARG A 89 -6.25 -18.33 8.30
CA ARG A 89 -7.62 -18.13 7.83
C ARG A 89 -8.66 -18.74 8.78
N ASP A 90 -8.44 -19.96 9.23
CA ASP A 90 -9.42 -20.70 10.04
C ASP A 90 -9.59 -20.09 11.43
N LEU A 91 -8.50 -19.56 11.98
CA LEU A 91 -8.48 -18.87 13.26
C LEU A 91 -8.70 -17.35 13.13
N ARG A 92 -8.83 -16.84 11.92
CA ARG A 92 -8.96 -15.39 11.62
C ARG A 92 -7.88 -14.55 12.31
N LEU A 93 -6.64 -15.06 12.26
CA LEU A 93 -5.49 -14.39 12.85
C LEU A 93 -4.86 -13.44 11.82
N TRP A 94 -4.61 -12.21 12.26
CA TRP A 94 -4.01 -11.17 11.45
C TRP A 94 -2.84 -10.50 12.16
N ASP A 95 -1.77 -10.25 11.42
CA ASP A 95 -0.71 -9.34 11.83
C ASP A 95 -1.12 -7.92 11.48
N VAL A 96 -1.04 -7.00 12.45
CA VAL A 96 -1.53 -5.64 12.29
C VAL A 96 -0.60 -4.63 12.98
N LEU A 97 -0.61 -3.38 12.51
CA LEU A 97 -0.16 -2.24 13.33
C LEU A 97 -1.33 -1.64 14.09
N VAL A 98 -1.06 -1.06 15.25
CA VAL A 98 -2.08 -0.43 16.09
C VAL A 98 -1.64 0.97 16.53
N ASP A 99 -2.61 1.87 16.66
CA ASP A 99 -2.41 3.21 17.17
C ASP A 99 -3.59 3.62 18.08
N PRO A 100 -3.34 4.10 19.32
CA PRO A 100 -2.06 4.24 20.02
C PRO A 100 -1.54 2.92 20.62
N ALA A 101 -0.37 2.45 20.20
CA ALA A 101 0.16 1.15 20.58
C ALA A 101 0.32 0.93 22.09
N ARG A 102 0.63 2.01 22.86
CA ARG A 102 0.82 1.94 24.32
C ARG A 102 -0.45 1.55 25.09
N LYS A 103 -1.63 1.80 24.50
CA LYS A 103 -2.93 1.54 25.12
C LYS A 103 -3.49 0.16 24.76
N ILE A 104 -2.93 -0.52 23.76
CA ILE A 104 -3.44 -1.79 23.23
C ILE A 104 -2.49 -2.90 23.64
N ARG A 105 -2.98 -3.78 24.56
CA ARG A 105 -2.20 -4.86 25.20
C ARG A 105 -2.87 -6.21 24.94
N ILE A 106 -2.09 -7.28 25.07
CA ILE A 106 -2.60 -8.66 25.00
C ILE A 106 -3.82 -8.82 25.91
N GLY A 107 -4.84 -9.53 25.42
CA GLY A 107 -6.12 -9.75 26.08
C GLY A 107 -7.12 -8.59 25.98
N ASN A 108 -6.75 -7.44 25.36
CA ASN A 108 -7.74 -6.41 25.09
C ASN A 108 -8.65 -6.81 23.95
N LYS A 109 -9.92 -6.46 24.05
CA LYS A 109 -10.88 -6.52 22.94
C LYS A 109 -11.02 -5.15 22.30
N LEU A 110 -11.12 -5.16 21.00
CA LEU A 110 -11.27 -4.00 20.12
C LEU A 110 -12.55 -4.19 19.35
N TYR A 111 -13.36 -3.16 19.29
CA TYR A 111 -14.71 -3.16 18.71
C TYR A 111 -14.77 -2.23 17.51
N PHE A 112 -15.38 -2.70 16.42
CA PHE A 112 -15.44 -1.99 15.14
C PHE A 112 -16.87 -2.00 14.59
N GLY A 113 -17.22 -0.88 13.96
CA GLY A 113 -18.55 -0.68 13.36
C GLY A 113 -19.63 -0.35 14.36
N ASP A 114 -20.83 -0.08 13.85
CA ASP A 114 -22.01 0.15 14.65
C ASP A 114 -22.44 -1.16 15.33
N ASP A 115 -22.93 -1.07 16.56
CA ASP A 115 -23.38 -2.21 17.37
C ASP A 115 -22.33 -3.33 17.53
N ASP A 116 -21.04 -2.97 17.55
CA ASP A 116 -19.93 -3.91 17.72
C ASP A 116 -19.93 -5.04 16.67
N LEU A 117 -20.25 -4.69 15.42
CA LEU A 117 -20.41 -5.60 14.29
C LEU A 117 -19.19 -6.54 14.11
N LEU A 118 -17.99 -6.06 14.43
CA LEU A 118 -16.77 -6.85 14.38
C LEU A 118 -15.95 -6.63 15.65
N VAL A 119 -15.51 -7.72 16.26
CA VAL A 119 -14.70 -7.71 17.48
C VAL A 119 -13.37 -8.40 17.21
N ALA A 120 -12.28 -7.85 17.73
CA ALA A 120 -10.97 -8.51 17.69
C ALA A 120 -10.34 -8.57 19.08
N GLU A 121 -9.65 -9.67 19.36
CA GLU A 121 -8.87 -9.87 20.57
C GLU A 121 -7.37 -9.77 20.25
N VAL A 122 -6.63 -9.03 21.07
CA VAL A 122 -5.17 -8.94 20.97
C VAL A 122 -4.55 -10.19 21.56
N ILE A 123 -3.92 -11.01 20.71
CA ILE A 123 -3.34 -12.29 21.10
C ILE A 123 -1.86 -12.16 21.44
N ASP A 124 -1.12 -11.34 20.68
CA ASP A 124 0.33 -11.20 20.84
C ASP A 124 0.83 -9.80 20.42
N ASN A 125 2.07 -9.49 20.83
CA ASN A 125 2.82 -8.31 20.44
C ASN A 125 3.96 -8.73 19.50
N THR A 126 3.97 -8.26 18.26
CA THR A 126 5.00 -8.62 17.28
C THR A 126 6.13 -7.61 17.20
N THR A 127 5.82 -6.32 17.29
CA THR A 127 6.79 -5.21 17.31
C THR A 127 6.29 -4.11 18.27
N SER A 128 7.01 -2.97 18.33
CA SER A 128 6.60 -1.82 19.16
C SER A 128 5.17 -1.33 18.85
N ARG A 129 4.74 -1.42 17.58
CA ARG A 129 3.38 -1.07 17.12
C ARG A 129 2.62 -2.27 16.57
N GLY A 130 3.27 -3.42 16.39
CA GLY A 130 2.68 -4.63 15.83
C GLY A 130 1.92 -5.44 16.87
N ARG A 131 0.80 -6.03 16.46
CA ARG A 131 -0.02 -6.96 17.23
C ARG A 131 -0.48 -8.11 16.35
N THR A 132 -0.70 -9.26 16.97
CA THR A 132 -1.52 -10.30 16.36
C THR A 132 -2.93 -10.17 16.91
N LEU A 133 -3.90 -10.00 16.02
CA LEU A 133 -5.32 -9.98 16.37
C LEU A 133 -5.99 -11.27 15.94
N ARG A 134 -6.91 -11.76 16.78
CA ARG A 134 -7.89 -12.77 16.43
C ARG A 134 -9.25 -12.11 16.31
N PHE A 135 -9.83 -12.13 15.12
CA PHE A 135 -11.19 -11.64 14.92
C PHE A 135 -12.21 -12.68 15.41
N LEU A 136 -13.13 -12.19 16.22
CA LEU A 136 -14.26 -12.95 16.76
C LEU A 136 -15.48 -12.57 15.92
N PHE A 137 -15.94 -13.48 15.09
CA PHE A 137 -17.05 -13.24 14.19
C PHE A 137 -17.90 -14.50 14.09
N ASP A 138 -19.21 -14.32 14.21
CA ASP A 138 -20.18 -15.41 14.13
C ASP A 138 -20.72 -15.49 12.69
N GLY A 139 -20.09 -16.32 11.88
CA GLY A 139 -20.37 -16.47 10.46
C GLY A 139 -19.22 -17.18 9.73
N ASP A 140 -19.40 -17.41 8.45
CA ASP A 140 -18.35 -18.02 7.65
C ASP A 140 -17.20 -17.02 7.32
N TYR A 141 -16.18 -17.53 6.65
CA TYR A 141 -15.01 -16.71 6.33
C TYR A 141 -15.30 -15.62 5.30
N ASP A 142 -16.15 -15.90 4.33
CA ASP A 142 -16.44 -14.95 3.25
C ASP A 142 -17.32 -13.81 3.78
N GLU A 143 -18.26 -14.10 4.67
CA GLU A 143 -19.03 -13.09 5.41
C GLU A 143 -18.14 -12.24 6.32
N PHE A 144 -17.21 -12.86 7.04
CA PHE A 144 -16.20 -12.17 7.84
C PHE A 144 -15.38 -11.21 6.99
N LYS A 145 -14.85 -11.70 5.87
CA LYS A 145 -14.00 -10.91 4.97
C LYS A 145 -14.75 -9.75 4.33
N ALA A 146 -16.00 -10.00 3.91
CA ALA A 146 -16.87 -8.95 3.37
C ALA A 146 -17.15 -7.85 4.41
N THR A 147 -17.42 -8.25 5.66
CA THR A 147 -17.65 -7.32 6.78
C THR A 147 -16.40 -6.50 7.08
N LEU A 148 -15.23 -7.15 7.18
CA LEU A 148 -13.94 -6.52 7.41
C LEU A 148 -13.65 -5.46 6.34
N TYR A 149 -13.87 -5.79 5.07
CA TYR A 149 -13.59 -4.91 3.94
C TYR A 149 -14.59 -3.77 3.80
N LYS A 150 -15.84 -3.99 4.17
CA LYS A 150 -16.86 -2.93 4.21
C LYS A 150 -16.53 -1.84 5.23
N MET A 151 -15.87 -2.20 6.33
CA MET A 151 -15.46 -1.25 7.38
C MET A 151 -14.08 -0.66 7.15
N GLY A 152 -13.27 -1.31 6.32
CA GLY A 152 -11.93 -0.86 6.03
C GLY A 152 -11.87 0.33 5.08
N GLU A 153 -10.85 1.16 5.25
CA GLU A 153 -10.52 2.25 4.34
C GLU A 153 -9.25 1.92 3.53
N PRO A 154 -9.11 2.45 2.30
CA PRO A 154 -7.86 2.38 1.55
C PRO A 154 -6.70 2.89 2.39
N PRO A 155 -5.54 2.23 2.35
CA PRO A 155 -4.37 2.58 3.16
C PRO A 155 -3.62 3.81 2.61
N LEU A 156 -4.34 4.86 2.27
CA LEU A 156 -3.75 6.10 1.75
C LEU A 156 -2.77 6.68 2.77
N PRO A 157 -1.57 7.12 2.36
CA PRO A 157 -0.61 7.72 3.26
C PRO A 157 -1.16 8.97 3.94
N LYS A 158 -1.12 9.02 5.26
CA LYS A 158 -1.68 10.12 6.09
C LYS A 158 -1.04 11.49 5.81
N TRP A 159 0.19 11.51 5.33
CA TRP A 159 0.88 12.76 4.97
C TRP A 159 0.35 13.41 3.67
N ILE A 160 -0.40 12.67 2.85
CA ILE A 160 -1.11 13.24 1.70
C ILE A 160 -2.38 13.95 2.18
N ARG A 161 -3.28 13.19 2.83
CA ARG A 161 -4.54 13.65 3.41
C ARG A 161 -4.87 12.81 4.64
N SER A 162 -5.51 13.45 5.62
CA SER A 162 -5.97 12.74 6.83
C SER A 162 -7.31 12.02 6.62
N LYS A 163 -8.09 12.42 5.61
CA LYS A 163 -9.42 11.85 5.32
C LYS A 163 -9.42 11.21 3.94
N VAL A 164 -9.87 9.96 3.90
CA VAL A 164 -10.12 9.20 2.67
C VAL A 164 -11.44 9.64 2.05
N GLU A 165 -11.51 9.72 0.74
CA GLU A 165 -12.69 10.03 -0.05
C GLU A 165 -13.09 8.82 -0.91
N PRO A 166 -14.38 8.66 -1.29
CA PRO A 166 -14.82 7.49 -2.05
C PRO A 166 -14.04 7.24 -3.35
N ILE A 167 -13.55 8.29 -3.98
CA ILE A 167 -12.73 8.18 -5.21
C ILE A 167 -11.38 7.49 -4.96
N ASP A 168 -10.88 7.49 -3.73
CA ASP A 168 -9.56 6.91 -3.41
C ASP A 168 -9.56 5.39 -3.54
N ASP A 169 -10.70 4.71 -3.38
CA ASP A 169 -10.83 3.26 -3.60
C ASP A 169 -10.40 2.88 -5.01
N GLU A 170 -10.79 3.67 -6.01
CA GLU A 170 -10.40 3.47 -7.39
C GLU A 170 -9.01 4.06 -7.68
N ARG A 171 -8.72 5.26 -7.15
CA ARG A 171 -7.50 6.01 -7.50
C ARG A 171 -6.25 5.43 -6.85
N TYR A 172 -6.35 4.81 -5.67
CA TYR A 172 -5.23 4.16 -4.99
C TYR A 172 -5.07 2.69 -5.41
N GLN A 173 -5.43 2.39 -6.66
CA GLN A 173 -5.33 1.08 -7.29
C GLN A 173 -4.79 1.24 -8.71
N THR A 174 -3.92 0.32 -9.18
CA THR A 174 -3.52 0.29 -10.59
C THR A 174 -4.66 -0.23 -11.45
N ILE A 175 -4.67 0.15 -12.73
CA ILE A 175 -5.69 -0.33 -13.67
C ILE A 175 -5.56 -1.82 -14.02
N PHE A 176 -4.44 -2.43 -13.66
CA PHE A 176 -4.11 -3.84 -13.89
C PHE A 176 -4.04 -4.66 -12.59
N ALA A 177 -4.51 -4.11 -11.46
CA ALA A 177 -4.56 -4.83 -10.19
C ALA A 177 -5.44 -6.08 -10.27
N ARG A 178 -4.91 -7.25 -9.87
CA ARG A 178 -5.59 -8.56 -9.94
C ARG A 178 -5.55 -9.31 -8.62
N HIS A 179 -4.35 -9.51 -8.06
CA HIS A 179 -4.10 -10.39 -6.92
C HIS A 179 -4.03 -9.61 -5.62
N GLU A 180 -5.03 -9.81 -4.77
CA GLU A 180 -5.14 -9.12 -3.49
C GLU A 180 -4.10 -9.60 -2.49
N GLY A 181 -3.51 -8.66 -1.72
CA GLY A 181 -2.53 -8.96 -0.67
C GLY A 181 -1.64 -7.78 -0.29
N ALA A 182 -1.73 -6.66 -1.01
CA ALA A 182 -0.92 -5.48 -0.72
C ALA A 182 -1.63 -4.50 0.22
N VAL A 183 -0.85 -3.85 1.06
CA VAL A 183 -1.27 -2.75 1.94
C VAL A 183 -0.74 -1.39 1.50
N ALA A 184 -0.08 -1.34 0.34
CA ALA A 184 0.26 -0.10 -0.35
C ALA A 184 0.24 -0.33 -1.86
N ALA A 185 -0.17 0.67 -2.62
CA ALA A 185 -0.20 0.59 -4.06
C ALA A 185 1.22 0.65 -4.67
N PRO A 186 1.52 -0.07 -5.76
CA PRO A 186 2.72 0.13 -6.55
C PRO A 186 2.61 1.47 -7.28
N THR A 187 3.05 2.55 -6.62
CA THR A 187 2.73 3.93 -6.96
C THR A 187 3.16 4.34 -8.37
N ALA A 188 4.27 3.81 -8.89
CA ALA A 188 4.68 4.05 -10.27
C ALA A 188 3.63 3.55 -11.27
N GLY A 189 2.97 2.43 -10.98
CA GLY A 189 1.90 1.86 -11.80
C GLY A 189 0.62 2.71 -11.84
N LEU A 190 0.40 3.59 -10.84
CA LEU A 190 -0.77 4.45 -10.79
C LEU A 190 -0.85 5.46 -11.94
N HIS A 191 0.28 5.76 -12.57
CA HIS A 191 0.35 6.71 -13.68
C HIS A 191 -0.06 6.12 -15.03
N PHE A 192 -0.15 4.80 -15.15
CA PHE A 192 -0.57 4.16 -16.40
C PHE A 192 -2.09 4.26 -16.57
N SER A 193 -2.52 4.76 -17.73
CA SER A 193 -3.90 4.72 -18.21
C SER A 193 -4.10 3.56 -19.18
N LYS A 194 -5.33 3.10 -19.35
CA LYS A 194 -5.66 2.08 -20.38
C LYS A 194 -5.25 2.56 -21.77
N HIS A 195 -5.41 3.86 -22.04
CA HIS A 195 -5.02 4.48 -23.30
C HIS A 195 -3.50 4.42 -23.52
N LEU A 196 -2.70 4.78 -22.54
CA LEU A 196 -1.25 4.73 -22.63
C LEU A 196 -0.74 3.30 -22.82
N MET A 197 -1.28 2.35 -22.06
CA MET A 197 -0.93 0.93 -22.24
C MET A 197 -1.23 0.43 -23.66
N LYS A 198 -2.39 0.80 -24.20
CA LYS A 198 -2.74 0.42 -25.58
C LYS A 198 -1.79 1.04 -26.63
N ARG A 199 -1.35 2.27 -26.43
CA ARG A 199 -0.35 2.92 -27.31
C ARG A 199 1.01 2.23 -27.24
N LEU A 200 1.46 1.82 -26.05
CA LEU A 200 2.70 1.05 -25.88
C LEU A 200 2.63 -0.30 -26.59
N GLU A 201 1.51 -1.03 -26.44
CA GLU A 201 1.27 -2.29 -27.15
C GLU A 201 1.31 -2.10 -28.67
N ILE A 202 0.67 -1.05 -29.21
CA ILE A 202 0.69 -0.73 -30.64
C ILE A 202 2.12 -0.38 -31.10
N LYS A 203 2.93 0.23 -30.24
CA LYS A 203 4.34 0.53 -30.54
C LYS A 203 5.22 -0.73 -30.57
N GLY A 204 4.71 -1.88 -30.12
CA GLY A 204 5.45 -3.14 -30.04
C GLY A 204 6.23 -3.31 -28.72
N VAL A 205 5.82 -2.61 -27.67
CA VAL A 205 6.37 -2.80 -26.32
C VAL A 205 5.61 -3.94 -25.65
N ASP A 206 6.32 -4.97 -25.22
CA ASP A 206 5.76 -6.12 -24.52
C ASP A 206 5.46 -5.79 -23.05
N MET A 207 4.44 -6.46 -22.50
CA MET A 207 4.01 -6.28 -21.11
C MET A 207 4.08 -7.59 -20.35
N ALA A 208 4.90 -7.63 -19.30
CA ALA A 208 4.99 -8.75 -18.37
C ALA A 208 4.40 -8.36 -17.01
N PHE A 209 3.83 -9.32 -16.29
CA PHE A 209 3.21 -9.09 -15.00
C PHE A 209 3.79 -10.02 -13.95
N LEU A 210 4.07 -9.48 -12.78
CA LEU A 210 4.38 -10.25 -11.58
C LEU A 210 3.50 -9.73 -10.45
N THR A 211 3.33 -10.54 -9.41
CA THR A 211 2.65 -10.12 -8.19
C THR A 211 3.67 -9.93 -7.08
N LEU A 212 3.84 -8.71 -6.57
CA LEU A 212 4.62 -8.40 -5.39
C LEU A 212 3.70 -7.70 -4.38
N HIS A 213 3.37 -8.39 -3.28
CA HIS A 213 2.54 -7.81 -2.23
C HIS A 213 3.37 -6.85 -1.38
N VAL A 214 3.10 -5.55 -1.57
CA VAL A 214 3.75 -4.48 -0.81
C VAL A 214 3.27 -4.51 0.63
N GLY A 215 4.19 -4.75 1.54
CA GLY A 215 3.92 -5.01 2.96
C GLY A 215 4.38 -3.92 3.91
N LEU A 216 4.75 -4.35 5.12
CA LEU A 216 5.13 -3.51 6.27
C LEU A 216 6.33 -2.60 5.97
N GLY A 217 7.27 -3.03 5.12
CA GLY A 217 8.49 -2.29 4.81
C GLY A 217 8.25 -0.85 4.36
N ASN A 218 7.16 -0.60 3.65
CA ASN A 218 6.77 0.74 3.20
C ASN A 218 6.37 1.72 4.32
N PHE A 219 6.04 1.20 5.51
CA PHE A 219 5.61 1.99 6.66
C PHE A 219 6.70 2.15 7.73
N ARG A 220 7.87 1.54 7.50
CA ARG A 220 9.03 1.68 8.37
C ARG A 220 9.95 2.79 7.87
N THR A 221 10.36 3.62 8.79
CA THR A 221 11.40 4.61 8.52
C THR A 221 12.78 3.97 8.65
N VAL A 222 13.72 4.46 7.86
CA VAL A 222 15.14 4.12 8.07
C VAL A 222 15.62 4.86 9.32
N ASP A 223 15.99 4.12 10.35
CA ASP A 223 16.36 4.61 11.68
C ASP A 223 17.87 4.49 12.00
N VAL A 224 18.65 4.05 11.01
CA VAL A 224 20.11 3.88 11.13
C VAL A 224 20.84 4.91 10.27
N GLU A 225 21.88 5.54 10.83
CA GLU A 225 22.70 6.51 10.10
C GLU A 225 23.55 5.85 9.00
N ASP A 226 24.10 4.67 9.28
CA ASP A 226 24.82 3.88 8.29
C ASP A 226 23.85 2.97 7.54
N LEU A 227 23.50 3.33 6.30
CA LEU A 227 22.53 2.61 5.47
C LEU A 227 22.91 1.15 5.18
N THR A 228 24.18 0.78 5.32
CA THR A 228 24.60 -0.63 5.17
C THR A 228 24.11 -1.52 6.32
N LYS A 229 23.71 -0.92 7.44
CA LYS A 229 23.16 -1.60 8.61
C LYS A 229 21.63 -1.70 8.59
N HIS A 230 20.97 -1.05 7.63
CA HIS A 230 19.53 -1.14 7.49
C HIS A 230 19.12 -2.55 7.01
N LYS A 231 18.21 -3.16 7.73
CA LYS A 231 17.63 -4.46 7.35
C LYS A 231 16.33 -4.21 6.59
N MET A 232 16.33 -4.58 5.32
CA MET A 232 15.11 -4.56 4.51
C MET A 232 14.13 -5.63 4.99
N ASP A 233 12.86 -5.30 5.02
CA ASP A 233 11.78 -6.28 5.22
C ASP A 233 11.64 -7.16 3.97
N SER A 234 11.18 -8.40 4.17
CA SER A 234 10.85 -9.31 3.06
C SER A 234 9.42 -9.09 2.61
N GLU A 235 9.19 -9.22 1.31
CA GLU A 235 7.86 -9.18 0.70
C GLU A 235 7.57 -10.48 -0.05
N GLN A 236 6.28 -10.79 -0.22
CA GLN A 236 5.85 -11.98 -0.92
C GLN A 236 5.71 -11.68 -2.40
N MET A 237 6.42 -12.47 -3.23
CA MET A 237 6.42 -12.32 -4.68
C MET A 237 6.01 -13.63 -5.37
N PHE A 238 5.22 -13.50 -6.43
CA PHE A 238 4.84 -14.58 -7.33
C PHE A 238 5.19 -14.17 -8.76
N VAL A 239 5.86 -15.07 -9.46
CA VAL A 239 6.25 -14.89 -10.86
C VAL A 239 5.73 -16.08 -11.64
N ASP A 240 4.86 -15.83 -12.61
CA ASP A 240 4.32 -16.88 -13.48
C ASP A 240 5.24 -17.16 -14.67
N THR A 241 5.12 -18.36 -15.24
CA THR A 241 5.92 -18.81 -16.39
C THR A 241 5.96 -17.82 -17.57
N PRO A 242 4.88 -17.13 -17.93
CA PRO A 242 4.92 -16.14 -19.02
C PRO A 242 5.81 -14.91 -18.72
N CYS A 243 6.20 -14.71 -17.47
CA CYS A 243 7.06 -13.59 -17.03
C CYS A 243 8.55 -13.99 -17.00
N CYS A 244 8.84 -15.28 -17.17
CA CYS A 244 10.18 -15.84 -17.24
C CYS A 244 10.62 -16.01 -18.69
#